data_093de3d9c2d9dba5e42ec8e6e69c92b6
#
_entry.id   093de3d9c2d9dba5e42ec8e6e69c92b6
#
_cell.length_a   1.000
_cell.length_b   1.000
_cell.length_c   1.000
_cell.angle_alpha   90.00
_cell.angle_beta   90.00
_cell.angle_gamma   90.00
#
_symmetry.space_group_name_H-M   'P 1'
#
loop_
_entity.id
_entity.type
_entity.pdbx_description
1 polymer ?
#
loop_
_entity_poly.entity_id
_entity_poly.type
_entity_poly.pdbx_seq_one_letter_code
_entity_poly.pdbx_strand_id
1 'polypeptide(L)'
;MDNETFKLAKDKIKNTLDAKSKNLRINNIAPTKTGGVLINCSSEEDLNQAKTILDNNAAELKLTPKYPSKKLPKISIGKIDSSIPDNQIKNVILEQNEKIREHLENSNEVFDFVFAKSDGIFTKRAIFTCSPSMRSLIMMDEFLYIECSRCIVSDNLFIHQCLHCAGFGHTEKFCSKKTTSKVICTFCSENHRVSDCPYKKEGVKHFCANCSKSNRTEIKEGANSHCSSDKSCPVYIRELIKLTLKTDYGCDFVRM
;
A
#
# COMPACT_ATOMS: atom_id res chain seq x y z
N MET A 1 -7.12 14.24 -17.86
CA MET A 1 -6.73 14.14 -19.30
C MET A 1 -7.85 13.40 -19.98
N ASP A 2 -8.46 14.00 -20.99
CA ASP A 2 -9.43 13.33 -21.83
C ASP A 2 -8.77 12.27 -22.73
N ASN A 3 -9.56 11.42 -23.38
CA ASN A 3 -9.04 10.30 -24.17
C ASN A 3 -8.25 10.77 -25.41
N GLU A 4 -8.57 11.92 -25.98
CA GLU A 4 -7.85 12.47 -27.16
C GLU A 4 -6.47 12.99 -26.77
N THR A 5 -6.40 13.79 -25.72
CA THR A 5 -5.13 14.33 -25.20
C THR A 5 -4.17 13.21 -24.79
N PHE A 6 -4.68 12.15 -24.16
CA PHE A 6 -3.86 10.97 -23.83
C PHE A 6 -3.36 10.26 -25.08
N LYS A 7 -4.20 10.07 -26.10
CA LYS A 7 -3.81 9.41 -27.35
C LYS A 7 -2.68 10.16 -28.06
N LEU A 8 -2.80 11.48 -28.17
CA LEU A 8 -1.77 12.34 -28.76
C LEU A 8 -0.44 12.26 -27.98
N ALA A 9 -0.50 12.36 -26.64
CA ALA A 9 0.68 12.25 -25.79
C ALA A 9 1.35 10.86 -25.91
N LYS A 10 0.54 9.80 -25.92
CA LYS A 10 1.00 8.43 -26.08
C LYS A 10 1.72 8.21 -27.41
N ASP A 11 1.16 8.74 -28.50
CA ASP A 11 1.75 8.59 -29.83
C ASP A 11 3.07 9.37 -29.95
N LYS A 12 3.15 10.59 -29.43
CA LYS A 12 4.41 11.34 -29.33
C LYS A 12 5.47 10.58 -28.54
N ILE A 13 5.12 10.07 -27.35
CA ILE A 13 6.03 9.29 -26.52
C ILE A 13 6.51 8.04 -27.25
N LYS A 14 5.62 7.30 -27.91
CA LYS A 14 5.99 6.10 -28.69
C LYS A 14 6.99 6.41 -29.80
N ASN A 15 6.76 7.49 -30.53
CA ASN A 15 7.64 7.91 -31.64
C ASN A 15 9.02 8.31 -31.11
N THR A 16 9.07 9.04 -29.97
CA THR A 16 10.34 9.45 -29.36
C THR A 16 11.11 8.28 -28.75
N LEU A 17 10.42 7.36 -28.08
CA LEU A 17 11.06 6.18 -27.49
C LEU A 17 11.58 5.23 -28.55
N ASP A 18 10.91 5.13 -29.69
CA ASP A 18 11.24 4.21 -30.76
C ASP A 18 11.71 2.84 -30.24
N ALA A 19 10.83 2.23 -29.45
CA ALA A 19 11.13 1.02 -28.69
C ALA A 19 11.66 -0.13 -29.56
N LYS A 20 11.29 -0.14 -30.86
CA LYS A 20 11.67 -1.18 -31.80
C LYS A 20 13.13 -1.05 -32.20
N SER A 21 13.59 0.16 -32.62
CA SER A 21 14.97 0.38 -33.03
C SER A 21 15.95 0.37 -31.86
N LYS A 22 15.50 0.79 -30.66
CA LYS A 22 16.32 0.88 -29.46
C LYS A 22 16.22 -0.35 -28.54
N ASN A 23 15.52 -1.39 -29.01
CA ASN A 23 15.32 -2.65 -28.29
C ASN A 23 14.78 -2.49 -26.85
N LEU A 24 13.88 -1.51 -26.64
CA LEU A 24 13.25 -1.23 -25.36
C LEU A 24 12.03 -2.15 -25.12
N ARG A 25 12.01 -2.81 -24.00
CA ARG A 25 10.90 -3.68 -23.60
C ARG A 25 9.91 -2.91 -22.73
N ILE A 26 8.90 -2.31 -23.37
CA ILE A 26 7.83 -1.55 -22.73
C ILE A 26 6.61 -2.45 -22.58
N ASN A 27 6.19 -2.71 -21.34
CA ASN A 27 5.02 -3.54 -21.05
C ASN A 27 3.72 -2.80 -21.30
N ASN A 28 3.65 -1.52 -20.89
CA ASN A 28 2.42 -0.73 -21.01
C ASN A 28 2.68 0.77 -20.93
N ILE A 29 1.82 1.54 -21.62
CA ILE A 29 1.71 3.00 -21.53
C ILE A 29 0.25 3.31 -21.19
N ALA A 30 -0.01 3.89 -20.00
CA ALA A 30 -1.33 4.13 -19.45
C ALA A 30 -1.50 5.57 -18.93
N PRO A 31 -2.73 6.13 -18.94
CA PRO A 31 -2.99 7.42 -18.32
C PRO A 31 -2.95 7.33 -16.79
N THR A 32 -2.51 8.40 -16.14
CA THR A 32 -2.63 8.55 -14.69
C THR A 32 -3.88 9.34 -14.33
N LYS A 33 -4.36 9.19 -13.10
CA LYS A 33 -5.52 9.96 -12.59
C LYS A 33 -5.25 11.46 -12.51
N THR A 34 -3.99 11.86 -12.41
CA THR A 34 -3.53 13.25 -12.31
C THR A 34 -3.21 13.90 -13.65
N GLY A 35 -3.57 13.25 -14.76
CA GLY A 35 -3.38 13.80 -16.12
C GLY A 35 -2.00 13.56 -16.73
N GLY A 36 -1.19 12.67 -16.16
CA GLY A 36 0.10 12.24 -16.72
C GLY A 36 0.02 10.94 -17.50
N VAL A 37 1.17 10.48 -17.99
CA VAL A 37 1.35 9.20 -18.66
C VAL A 37 2.30 8.33 -17.86
N LEU A 38 1.88 7.12 -17.52
CA LEU A 38 2.69 6.11 -16.85
C LEU A 38 3.25 5.14 -17.89
N ILE A 39 4.57 4.98 -17.91
CA ILE A 39 5.28 4.01 -18.74
C ILE A 39 5.80 2.90 -17.84
N ASN A 40 5.49 1.65 -18.18
CA ASN A 40 5.94 0.48 -17.44
C ASN A 40 6.87 -0.33 -18.33
N CYS A 41 8.12 -0.49 -17.91
CA CYS A 41 9.16 -1.26 -18.62
C CYS A 41 9.36 -2.63 -17.99
N SER A 42 10.01 -3.55 -18.71
CA SER A 42 10.23 -4.93 -18.27
C SER A 42 11.38 -5.07 -17.29
N SER A 43 12.38 -4.20 -17.39
CA SER A 43 13.56 -4.18 -16.52
C SER A 43 13.89 -2.76 -16.05
N GLU A 44 14.76 -2.64 -15.06
CA GLU A 44 15.28 -1.35 -14.59
C GLU A 44 16.18 -0.69 -15.65
N GLU A 45 16.92 -1.48 -16.41
CA GLU A 45 17.75 -0.98 -17.52
C GLU A 45 16.88 -0.35 -18.61
N ASP A 46 15.80 -1.05 -19.05
CA ASP A 46 14.83 -0.51 -19.99
C ASP A 46 14.18 0.79 -19.48
N LEU A 47 13.90 0.86 -18.16
CA LEU A 47 13.32 2.03 -17.51
C LEU A 47 14.28 3.22 -17.52
N ASN A 48 15.55 3.00 -17.16
CA ASN A 48 16.58 4.03 -17.13
C ASN A 48 16.87 4.55 -18.56
N GLN A 49 16.97 3.66 -19.52
CA GLN A 49 17.15 4.03 -20.93
C GLN A 49 15.95 4.84 -21.47
N ALA A 50 14.72 4.39 -21.18
CA ALA A 50 13.52 5.12 -21.59
C ALA A 50 13.47 6.52 -20.94
N LYS A 51 13.85 6.63 -19.66
CA LYS A 51 13.91 7.92 -18.96
C LYS A 51 14.94 8.86 -19.61
N THR A 52 16.15 8.39 -19.88
CA THR A 52 17.21 9.20 -20.52
C THR A 52 16.74 9.72 -21.88
N ILE A 53 16.09 8.89 -22.70
CA ILE A 53 15.55 9.31 -24.00
C ILE A 53 14.49 10.40 -23.82
N LEU A 54 13.60 10.25 -22.84
CA LEU A 54 12.53 11.23 -22.60
C LEU A 54 13.08 12.52 -22.00
N ASP A 55 14.09 12.46 -21.13
CA ASP A 55 14.75 13.65 -20.55
C ASP A 55 15.41 14.48 -21.65
N ASN A 56 16.13 13.84 -22.58
CA ASN A 56 16.78 14.49 -23.71
C ASN A 56 15.79 15.18 -24.67
N ASN A 57 14.55 14.70 -24.73
CA ASN A 57 13.48 15.25 -25.59
C ASN A 57 12.38 15.98 -24.79
N ALA A 58 12.63 16.27 -23.51
CA ALA A 58 11.63 16.81 -22.60
C ALA A 58 11.07 18.16 -23.05
N ALA A 59 11.92 19.04 -23.60
CA ALA A 59 11.54 20.36 -24.09
C ALA A 59 10.60 20.26 -25.30
N GLU A 60 10.92 19.40 -26.27
CA GLU A 60 10.11 19.18 -27.49
C GLU A 60 8.76 18.54 -27.14
N LEU A 61 8.79 17.55 -26.26
CA LEU A 61 7.58 16.84 -25.81
C LEU A 61 6.71 17.66 -24.86
N LYS A 62 7.24 18.75 -24.28
CA LYS A 62 6.63 19.51 -23.18
C LYS A 62 6.22 18.61 -22.02
N LEU A 63 7.08 17.66 -21.67
CA LEU A 63 6.88 16.69 -20.59
C LEU A 63 8.00 16.81 -19.56
N THR A 64 7.70 16.41 -18.32
CA THR A 64 8.71 16.28 -17.25
C THR A 64 8.75 14.82 -16.82
N PRO A 65 9.70 14.01 -17.35
CA PRO A 65 9.83 12.61 -16.95
C PRO A 65 10.27 12.50 -15.49
N LYS A 66 9.54 11.72 -14.71
CA LYS A 66 9.86 11.49 -13.28
C LYS A 66 9.66 10.01 -12.96
N TYR A 67 10.52 9.46 -12.11
CA TYR A 67 10.21 8.20 -11.47
C TYR A 67 9.01 8.39 -10.54
N PRO A 68 8.10 7.41 -10.45
CA PRO A 68 7.04 7.45 -9.43
C PRO A 68 7.69 7.54 -8.05
N SER A 69 7.32 8.55 -7.28
CA SER A 69 7.74 8.63 -5.88
C SER A 69 7.15 7.46 -5.10
N LYS A 70 7.98 6.79 -4.31
CA LYS A 70 7.49 5.80 -3.34
C LYS A 70 6.62 6.50 -2.30
N LYS A 71 5.67 5.78 -1.74
CA LYS A 71 4.83 6.27 -0.64
C LYS A 71 5.64 6.33 0.63
N LEU A 72 5.36 7.32 1.48
CA LEU A 72 5.94 7.35 2.81
C LEU A 72 5.43 6.17 3.66
N PRO A 73 6.27 5.61 4.52
CA PRO A 73 5.88 4.55 5.43
C PRO A 73 4.83 5.03 6.44
N LYS A 74 4.05 4.09 6.92
CA LYS A 74 3.12 4.32 8.02
C LYS A 74 3.49 3.45 9.19
N ILE A 75 3.45 4.04 10.37
CA ILE A 75 3.62 3.35 11.64
C ILE A 75 2.31 3.34 12.42
N SER A 76 2.20 2.37 13.31
CA SER A 76 1.08 2.15 14.20
C SER A 76 1.58 2.23 15.64
N ILE A 77 1.01 3.13 16.42
CA ILE A 77 1.29 3.30 17.84
C ILE A 77 0.08 2.80 18.63
N GLY A 78 0.23 1.72 19.36
CA GLY A 78 -0.84 1.08 20.14
C GLY A 78 -0.76 1.38 21.63
N LYS A 79 -1.83 1.03 22.37
CA LYS A 79 -1.98 1.24 23.82
C LYS A 79 -1.96 2.71 24.24
N ILE A 80 -2.38 3.64 23.38
CA ILE A 80 -2.59 5.04 23.74
C ILE A 80 -3.87 5.13 24.59
N ASP A 81 -3.87 5.90 25.66
CA ASP A 81 -5.05 6.14 26.47
C ASP A 81 -6.16 6.80 25.63
N SER A 82 -7.40 6.28 25.74
CA SER A 82 -8.54 6.78 24.97
C SER A 82 -8.96 8.19 25.37
N SER A 83 -8.59 8.66 26.57
CA SER A 83 -8.88 10.00 27.07
C SER A 83 -8.14 11.11 26.32
N ILE A 84 -6.97 10.80 25.73
CA ILE A 84 -6.18 11.78 24.98
C ILE A 84 -6.93 12.12 23.68
N PRO A 85 -7.30 13.38 23.41
CA PRO A 85 -7.94 13.75 22.15
C PRO A 85 -7.03 13.46 20.94
N ASP A 86 -7.62 13.03 19.80
CA ASP A 86 -6.87 12.64 18.62
C ASP A 86 -5.95 13.74 18.07
N ASN A 87 -6.40 14.99 18.13
CA ASN A 87 -5.63 16.16 17.70
C ASN A 87 -4.46 16.52 18.63
N GLN A 88 -4.40 15.95 19.84
CA GLN A 88 -3.34 16.19 20.80
C GLN A 88 -2.27 15.10 20.80
N ILE A 89 -2.56 13.90 20.25
CA ILE A 89 -1.65 12.75 20.31
C ILE A 89 -0.25 13.10 19.79
N LYS A 90 -0.15 13.80 18.66
CA LYS A 90 1.15 14.20 18.08
C LYS A 90 1.94 15.09 19.04
N ASN A 91 1.29 16.07 19.65
CA ASN A 91 1.94 17.01 20.56
C ASN A 91 2.45 16.29 21.82
N VAL A 92 1.62 15.45 22.44
CA VAL A 92 2.02 14.66 23.61
C VAL A 92 3.21 13.76 23.30
N ILE A 93 3.25 13.14 22.12
CA ILE A 93 4.41 12.35 21.67
C ILE A 93 5.67 13.22 21.61
N LEU A 94 5.60 14.39 20.99
CA LEU A 94 6.76 15.28 20.81
C LEU A 94 7.23 15.88 22.14
N GLU A 95 6.35 16.13 23.08
CA GLU A 95 6.69 16.65 24.41
C GLU A 95 7.51 15.66 25.24
N GLN A 96 7.19 14.37 25.19
CA GLN A 96 7.81 13.34 26.03
C GLN A 96 8.96 12.57 25.35
N ASN A 97 9.09 12.65 24.02
CA ASN A 97 10.10 11.92 23.27
C ASN A 97 11.06 12.89 22.57
N GLU A 98 12.02 13.42 23.33
CA GLU A 98 12.95 14.47 22.92
C GLU A 98 13.67 14.16 21.60
N LYS A 99 14.22 12.94 21.45
CA LYS A 99 14.90 12.52 20.21
C LYS A 99 14.04 12.70 18.96
N ILE A 100 12.74 12.44 19.06
CA ILE A 100 11.79 12.56 17.94
C ILE A 100 11.53 14.04 17.65
N ARG A 101 11.34 14.85 18.70
CA ARG A 101 11.16 16.30 18.57
C ARG A 101 12.36 16.94 17.90
N GLU A 102 13.57 16.69 18.42
CA GLU A 102 14.81 17.24 17.87
C GLU A 102 15.04 16.82 16.42
N HIS A 103 14.75 15.55 16.09
CA HIS A 103 14.89 15.05 14.72
C HIS A 103 13.90 15.74 13.76
N LEU A 104 12.68 16.02 14.22
CA LEU A 104 11.67 16.74 13.44
C LEU A 104 12.01 18.21 13.24
N GLU A 105 12.56 18.88 14.26
CA GLU A 105 12.92 20.31 14.23
C GLU A 105 14.18 20.58 13.38
N ASN A 106 15.15 19.68 13.43
CA ASN A 106 16.46 19.86 12.76
C ASN A 106 16.47 19.42 11.29
N SER A 107 15.40 18.79 10.81
CA SER A 107 15.34 18.24 9.46
C SER A 107 13.94 18.43 8.85
N ASN A 108 13.86 18.48 7.53
CA ASN A 108 12.58 18.57 6.83
C ASN A 108 11.86 17.20 6.81
N GLU A 109 11.60 16.66 8.00
CA GLU A 109 11.05 15.33 8.23
C GLU A 109 9.51 15.34 8.30
N VAL A 110 8.91 14.23 7.95
CA VAL A 110 7.45 14.04 8.04
C VAL A 110 7.13 13.16 9.24
N PHE A 111 6.24 13.62 10.09
CA PHE A 111 5.63 12.84 11.17
C PHE A 111 4.19 13.34 11.38
N ASP A 112 3.24 12.77 10.60
CA ASP A 112 1.87 13.29 10.54
C ASP A 112 0.86 12.26 11.00
N PHE A 113 -0.03 12.71 11.90
CA PHE A 113 -1.17 11.94 12.35
C PHE A 113 -2.15 11.71 11.18
N VAL A 114 -2.63 10.47 11.04
CA VAL A 114 -3.59 10.11 9.99
C VAL A 114 -4.99 9.87 10.59
N PHE A 115 -5.09 8.96 11.54
CA PHE A 115 -6.31 8.68 12.31
C PHE A 115 -5.97 7.82 13.53
N ALA A 116 -6.92 7.77 14.50
CA ALA A 116 -6.91 6.80 15.56
C ALA A 116 -8.17 5.94 15.54
N LYS A 117 -8.09 4.75 16.14
CA LYS A 117 -9.21 3.83 16.30
C LYS A 117 -9.09 3.13 17.65
N SER A 118 -10.22 2.75 18.27
CA SER A 118 -10.24 1.96 19.48
C SER A 118 -9.51 0.61 19.30
N ASP A 119 -8.68 0.26 20.27
CA ASP A 119 -7.87 -0.97 20.31
C ASP A 119 -8.12 -1.73 21.64
N GLY A 120 -9.13 -1.30 22.38
CA GLY A 120 -9.60 -1.81 23.66
C GLY A 120 -10.66 -0.89 24.25
N ILE A 121 -11.09 -1.15 25.48
CA ILE A 121 -12.11 -0.33 26.18
C ILE A 121 -11.53 1.05 26.52
N PHE A 122 -10.30 1.07 27.04
CA PHE A 122 -9.61 2.28 27.52
C PHE A 122 -8.41 2.67 26.66
N THR A 123 -8.19 1.98 25.54
CA THR A 123 -7.02 2.20 24.68
C THR A 123 -7.41 2.39 23.24
N LYS A 124 -6.58 3.15 22.54
CA LYS A 124 -6.67 3.36 21.11
C LYS A 124 -5.31 3.19 20.42
N ARG A 125 -5.37 3.00 19.13
CA ARG A 125 -4.25 2.85 18.23
C ARG A 125 -4.24 4.00 17.23
N ALA A 126 -3.16 4.75 17.18
CA ALA A 126 -2.97 5.83 16.22
C ALA A 126 -2.08 5.39 15.05
N ILE A 127 -2.39 5.89 13.87
CA ILE A 127 -1.61 5.68 12.65
C ILE A 127 -0.97 6.99 12.26
N PHE A 128 0.33 6.96 12.01
CA PHE A 128 1.12 8.09 11.54
C PHE A 128 1.76 7.78 10.19
N THR A 129 1.88 8.79 9.34
CA THR A 129 2.76 8.77 8.18
C THR A 129 4.07 9.44 8.58
N CYS A 130 5.19 8.85 8.26
CA CYS A 130 6.50 9.39 8.60
C CYS A 130 7.50 9.21 7.45
N SER A 131 8.54 10.02 7.46
CA SER A 131 9.69 9.83 6.58
C SER A 131 10.49 8.57 6.96
N PRO A 132 11.30 8.02 6.05
CA PRO A 132 12.09 6.82 6.31
C PRO A 132 13.04 6.95 7.50
N SER A 133 13.73 8.09 7.64
CA SER A 133 14.63 8.40 8.75
C SER A 133 13.90 8.48 10.08
N MET A 134 12.76 9.19 10.13
CA MET A 134 11.91 9.27 11.32
C MET A 134 11.41 7.89 11.74
N ARG A 135 10.95 7.08 10.75
CA ARG A 135 10.56 5.69 11.03
C ARG A 135 11.71 4.90 11.65
N SER A 136 12.90 4.98 11.07
CA SER A 136 14.08 4.25 11.58
C SER A 136 14.40 4.65 13.02
N LEU A 137 14.36 5.93 13.33
CA LEU A 137 14.58 6.44 14.69
C LEU A 137 13.56 5.87 15.69
N ILE A 138 12.27 5.92 15.34
CA ILE A 138 11.18 5.44 16.22
C ILE A 138 11.24 3.92 16.40
N MET A 139 11.56 3.17 15.34
CA MET A 139 11.59 1.71 15.37
C MET A 139 12.83 1.13 16.09
N MET A 140 13.85 1.93 16.38
CA MET A 140 15.01 1.50 17.17
C MET A 140 14.62 1.13 18.60
N ASP A 141 13.74 1.90 19.22
CA ASP A 141 13.29 1.67 20.59
C ASP A 141 12.04 0.77 20.68
N GLU A 142 11.32 0.57 19.56
CA GLU A 142 10.08 -0.22 19.43
C GLU A 142 8.89 0.28 20.27
N PHE A 143 9.06 1.36 21.01
CA PHE A 143 8.02 1.98 21.84
C PHE A 143 8.24 3.48 21.97
N LEU A 144 7.16 4.17 22.39
CA LEU A 144 7.14 5.58 22.75
C LEU A 144 6.49 5.79 24.10
N TYR A 145 6.89 6.83 24.79
CA TYR A 145 6.21 7.27 26.01
C TYR A 145 5.12 8.29 25.64
N ILE A 146 3.90 8.04 26.10
CA ILE A 146 2.76 8.91 25.91
C ILE A 146 2.03 8.99 27.25
N GLU A 147 2.13 10.13 27.91
CA GLU A 147 1.71 10.35 29.31
C GLU A 147 2.30 9.27 30.25
N CYS A 148 1.47 8.52 30.91
CA CYS A 148 1.87 7.45 31.85
C CYS A 148 1.95 6.07 31.17
N SER A 149 2.03 6.00 29.83
CA SER A 149 1.96 4.75 29.09
C SER A 149 3.17 4.52 28.20
N ARG A 150 3.66 3.27 28.20
CA ARG A 150 4.62 2.77 27.22
C ARG A 150 3.87 2.19 26.02
N CYS A 151 3.83 2.95 24.93
CA CYS A 151 3.07 2.65 23.73
C CYS A 151 3.93 1.89 22.70
N ILE A 152 3.46 0.72 22.28
CA ILE A 152 4.20 -0.14 21.33
C ILE A 152 4.08 0.44 19.92
N VAL A 153 5.21 0.50 19.21
CA VAL A 153 5.27 0.92 17.82
C VAL A 153 5.51 -0.27 16.90
N SER A 154 4.87 -0.25 15.75
CA SER A 154 5.05 -1.26 14.70
C SER A 154 4.79 -0.66 13.33
N ASP A 155 5.33 -1.28 12.26
CA ASP A 155 4.94 -0.92 10.91
C ASP A 155 3.46 -1.16 10.65
N ASN A 156 2.80 -0.20 10.01
CA ASN A 156 1.41 -0.36 9.61
C ASN A 156 1.33 -0.88 8.17
N LEU A 157 1.59 -2.17 8.00
CA LEU A 157 1.46 -2.89 6.74
C LEU A 157 0.01 -3.39 6.58
N PHE A 158 -0.88 -2.51 6.15
CA PHE A 158 -2.29 -2.83 6.02
C PHE A 158 -2.74 -2.88 4.55
N ILE A 159 -3.32 -4.00 4.16
CA ILE A 159 -3.92 -4.21 2.84
C ILE A 159 -5.44 -4.29 3.00
N HIS A 160 -6.15 -3.38 2.32
CA HIS A 160 -7.60 -3.42 2.29
C HIS A 160 -8.09 -4.70 1.62
N GLN A 161 -9.00 -5.42 2.29
CA GLN A 161 -9.75 -6.51 1.68
C GLN A 161 -11.18 -6.04 1.40
N CYS A 162 -11.64 -6.28 0.18
CA CYS A 162 -12.98 -5.93 -0.25
C CYS A 162 -14.01 -6.89 0.36
N LEU A 163 -14.98 -6.36 1.10
CA LEU A 163 -16.05 -7.14 1.72
C LEU A 163 -17.09 -7.64 0.71
N HIS A 164 -17.05 -7.15 -0.55
CA HIS A 164 -17.93 -7.64 -1.62
C HIS A 164 -17.31 -8.80 -2.39
N CYS A 165 -16.08 -8.65 -2.92
CA CYS A 165 -15.48 -9.65 -3.80
C CYS A 165 -14.35 -10.47 -3.15
N ALA A 166 -14.09 -10.27 -1.86
CA ALA A 166 -13.00 -10.83 -1.06
C ALA A 166 -11.57 -10.50 -1.57
N GLY A 167 -11.43 -9.75 -2.67
CA GLY A 167 -10.14 -9.36 -3.26
C GLY A 167 -9.39 -8.32 -2.42
N PHE A 168 -8.08 -8.21 -2.63
CA PHE A 168 -7.22 -7.25 -1.95
C PHE A 168 -7.00 -5.96 -2.75
N GLY A 169 -6.56 -4.89 -2.07
CA GLY A 169 -6.12 -3.63 -2.66
C GLY A 169 -7.22 -2.59 -2.86
N HIS A 170 -8.48 -2.88 -2.52
CA HIS A 170 -9.59 -1.94 -2.58
C HIS A 170 -10.66 -2.24 -1.53
N THR A 171 -11.50 -1.25 -1.22
CA THR A 171 -12.67 -1.42 -0.35
C THR A 171 -13.92 -1.73 -1.17
N GLU A 172 -15.00 -2.17 -0.51
CA GLU A 172 -16.30 -2.42 -1.17
C GLU A 172 -16.82 -1.22 -1.95
N LYS A 173 -16.57 0.00 -1.48
CA LYS A 173 -16.96 1.26 -2.14
C LYS A 173 -16.38 1.38 -3.55
N PHE A 174 -15.16 0.90 -3.76
CA PHE A 174 -14.41 0.98 -5.03
C PHE A 174 -14.35 -0.36 -5.78
N CYS A 175 -15.24 -1.28 -5.45
CA CYS A 175 -15.27 -2.59 -6.08
C CYS A 175 -15.89 -2.52 -7.48
N SER A 176 -15.11 -2.79 -8.51
CA SER A 176 -15.60 -2.86 -9.90
C SER A 176 -16.58 -4.02 -10.17
N LYS A 177 -16.58 -5.02 -9.28
CA LYS A 177 -17.45 -6.20 -9.39
C LYS A 177 -18.77 -6.02 -8.65
N LYS A 178 -19.03 -4.88 -8.02
CA LYS A 178 -20.22 -4.67 -7.16
C LYS A 178 -21.53 -4.81 -7.92
N THR A 179 -21.55 -4.43 -9.19
CA THR A 179 -22.74 -4.52 -10.06
C THR A 179 -22.85 -5.83 -10.83
N THR A 180 -21.76 -6.58 -10.97
CA THR A 180 -21.68 -7.74 -11.87
C THR A 180 -21.59 -9.10 -11.16
N SER A 181 -21.34 -9.11 -9.85
CA SER A 181 -21.17 -10.35 -9.09
C SER A 181 -21.91 -10.33 -7.75
N LYS A 182 -22.24 -11.52 -7.24
CA LYS A 182 -22.75 -11.70 -5.88
C LYS A 182 -21.63 -11.45 -4.84
N VAL A 183 -22.04 -11.13 -3.61
CA VAL A 183 -21.10 -10.99 -2.47
C VAL A 183 -20.40 -12.31 -2.21
N ILE A 184 -19.07 -12.28 -2.04
CA ILE A 184 -18.26 -13.47 -1.77
C ILE A 184 -17.82 -13.42 -0.30
N CYS A 185 -18.16 -14.47 0.44
CA CYS A 185 -17.75 -14.63 1.83
C CYS A 185 -16.24 -14.78 1.94
N THR A 186 -15.60 -13.97 2.80
CA THR A 186 -14.15 -14.03 3.01
C THR A 186 -13.71 -15.29 3.78
N PHE A 187 -14.65 -16.04 4.36
CA PHE A 187 -14.40 -17.26 5.12
C PHE A 187 -14.50 -18.52 4.27
N CYS A 188 -15.66 -18.78 3.65
CA CYS A 188 -15.93 -20.01 2.89
C CYS A 188 -15.98 -19.82 1.37
N SER A 189 -15.93 -18.56 0.89
CA SER A 189 -16.00 -18.17 -0.54
C SER A 189 -17.34 -18.39 -1.23
N GLU A 190 -18.40 -18.70 -0.50
CA GLU A 190 -19.76 -18.79 -1.02
C GLU A 190 -20.46 -17.43 -1.12
N ASN A 191 -21.66 -17.39 -1.72
CA ASN A 191 -22.38 -16.16 -2.06
C ASN A 191 -23.21 -15.63 -0.88
N HIS A 192 -22.56 -15.11 0.16
CA HIS A 192 -23.17 -14.42 1.31
C HIS A 192 -22.15 -13.50 2.00
N ARG A 193 -22.58 -12.66 2.92
CA ARG A 193 -21.68 -11.87 3.77
C ARG A 193 -21.01 -12.75 4.83
N VAL A 194 -19.81 -12.39 5.26
CA VAL A 194 -19.09 -13.13 6.31
C VAL A 194 -19.83 -13.12 7.66
N SER A 195 -20.68 -12.11 7.92
CA SER A 195 -21.58 -12.07 9.09
C SER A 195 -22.58 -13.23 9.12
N ASP A 196 -23.05 -13.63 7.94
CA ASP A 196 -24.13 -14.60 7.75
C ASP A 196 -23.59 -16.00 7.43
N CYS A 197 -22.28 -16.21 7.60
CA CYS A 197 -21.61 -17.45 7.23
C CYS A 197 -21.96 -18.59 8.23
N PRO A 198 -22.65 -19.66 7.79
CA PRO A 198 -22.99 -20.78 8.66
C PRO A 198 -21.74 -21.53 9.12
N TYR A 199 -20.75 -21.70 8.26
CA TYR A 199 -19.52 -22.45 8.54
C TYR A 199 -18.59 -21.77 9.55
N LYS A 200 -18.75 -20.47 9.82
CA LYS A 200 -17.94 -19.74 10.80
C LYS A 200 -18.18 -20.23 12.23
N LYS A 201 -19.40 -20.69 12.53
CA LYS A 201 -19.76 -21.25 13.83
C LYS A 201 -19.29 -22.69 13.98
N GLU A 202 -19.29 -23.44 12.89
CA GLU A 202 -18.95 -24.87 12.86
C GLU A 202 -17.45 -25.14 12.68
N GLY A 203 -16.66 -24.15 12.27
CA GLY A 203 -15.20 -24.27 12.09
C GLY A 203 -14.73 -25.17 10.94
N VAL A 204 -15.66 -25.66 10.10
CA VAL A 204 -15.42 -26.86 9.27
C VAL A 204 -14.99 -26.56 7.82
N LYS A 205 -15.30 -25.38 7.26
CA LYS A 205 -15.03 -25.14 5.84
C LYS A 205 -14.34 -23.80 5.58
N HIS A 206 -13.05 -23.85 5.43
CA HIS A 206 -12.24 -22.73 4.95
C HIS A 206 -11.97 -22.87 3.45
N PHE A 207 -12.18 -21.81 2.69
CA PHE A 207 -11.85 -21.78 1.28
C PHE A 207 -11.46 -20.37 0.84
N CYS A 208 -10.32 -20.23 0.19
CA CYS A 208 -9.79 -18.94 -0.23
C CYS A 208 -10.17 -18.62 -1.68
N ALA A 209 -11.11 -17.68 -1.87
CA ALA A 209 -11.51 -17.19 -3.18
C ALA A 209 -10.38 -16.53 -3.98
N ASN A 210 -9.36 -16.00 -3.29
CA ASN A 210 -8.23 -15.35 -3.95
C ASN A 210 -7.23 -16.37 -4.50
N CYS A 211 -6.96 -17.43 -3.75
CA CYS A 211 -6.07 -18.50 -4.20
C CYS A 211 -6.68 -19.31 -5.32
N SER A 212 -7.98 -19.63 -5.25
CA SER A 212 -8.66 -20.38 -6.32
C SER A 212 -8.76 -19.61 -7.65
N LYS A 213 -8.80 -18.28 -7.61
CA LYS A 213 -8.79 -17.41 -8.81
C LYS A 213 -7.39 -17.16 -9.36
N SER A 214 -6.36 -17.51 -8.62
CA SER A 214 -4.96 -17.32 -9.01
C SER A 214 -4.52 -18.53 -9.84
N ASN A 215 -4.64 -18.46 -11.17
CA ASN A 215 -4.23 -19.49 -12.13
C ASN A 215 -2.70 -19.71 -12.21
N ARG A 216 -1.93 -19.36 -11.18
CA ARG A 216 -0.48 -19.54 -11.19
C ARG A 216 -0.12 -20.90 -10.62
N THR A 217 0.70 -21.62 -11.35
CA THR A 217 1.31 -22.93 -11.04
C THR A 217 2.07 -23.01 -9.70
N GLU A 218 2.31 -21.87 -9.05
CA GLU A 218 2.98 -21.77 -7.75
C GLU A 218 2.08 -22.10 -6.54
N ILE A 219 0.76 -22.14 -6.72
CA ILE A 219 -0.17 -22.51 -5.65
C ILE A 219 -0.41 -24.00 -5.72
N LYS A 220 0.26 -24.76 -4.85
CA LYS A 220 0.12 -26.22 -4.72
C LYS A 220 -1.34 -26.62 -4.49
N GLU A 221 -1.72 -27.80 -4.97
CA GLU A 221 -3.01 -28.42 -4.63
C GLU A 221 -3.19 -28.46 -3.11
N GLY A 222 -4.36 -28.02 -2.62
CA GLY A 222 -4.62 -27.88 -1.18
C GLY A 222 -4.32 -26.51 -0.58
N ALA A 223 -3.63 -25.61 -1.28
CA ALA A 223 -3.33 -24.25 -0.79
C ALA A 223 -4.56 -23.35 -0.59
N ASN A 224 -5.76 -23.82 -0.93
CA ASN A 224 -7.03 -23.09 -0.80
C ASN A 224 -7.75 -23.35 0.54
N SER A 225 -7.23 -24.23 1.40
CA SER A 225 -7.87 -24.66 2.65
C SER A 225 -7.69 -23.67 3.80
N HIS A 226 -7.68 -22.37 3.51
CA HIS A 226 -7.65 -21.27 4.46
C HIS A 226 -8.71 -20.22 4.07
N CYS A 227 -9.09 -19.34 5.00
CA CYS A 227 -10.01 -18.25 4.69
C CYS A 227 -9.29 -17.13 3.90
N SER A 228 -10.05 -16.40 3.07
CA SER A 228 -9.48 -15.30 2.26
C SER A 228 -8.92 -14.13 3.09
N SER A 229 -9.25 -14.07 4.39
CA SER A 229 -8.74 -13.07 5.35
C SER A 229 -7.48 -13.53 6.09
N ASP A 230 -7.00 -14.74 5.84
CA ASP A 230 -5.81 -15.28 6.50
C ASP A 230 -4.55 -14.53 6.04
N LYS A 231 -3.72 -14.11 6.99
CA LYS A 231 -2.45 -13.42 6.71
C LYS A 231 -1.39 -14.35 6.09
N SER A 232 -1.51 -15.65 6.27
CA SER A 232 -0.65 -16.66 5.63
C SER A 232 -1.02 -16.91 4.16
N CYS A 233 -2.12 -16.33 3.66
CA CYS A 233 -2.56 -16.48 2.28
C CYS A 233 -1.47 -16.03 1.28
N PRO A 234 -1.03 -16.90 0.34
CA PRO A 234 0.01 -16.53 -0.65
C PRO A 234 -0.35 -15.29 -1.47
N VAL A 235 -1.64 -15.09 -1.77
CA VAL A 235 -2.10 -13.88 -2.48
C VAL A 235 -2.00 -12.64 -1.59
N TYR A 236 -2.30 -12.76 -0.29
CA TYR A 236 -2.11 -11.68 0.67
C TYR A 236 -0.62 -11.29 0.78
N ILE A 237 0.25 -12.28 0.97
CA ILE A 237 1.71 -12.07 1.07
C ILE A 237 2.24 -11.38 -0.20
N ARG A 238 1.82 -11.80 -1.38
CA ARG A 238 2.20 -11.14 -2.64
C ARG A 238 1.76 -9.68 -2.71
N GLU A 239 0.56 -9.36 -2.27
CA GLU A 239 0.08 -7.96 -2.23
C GLU A 239 0.82 -7.16 -1.16
N LEU A 240 1.22 -7.78 -0.04
CA LEU A 240 2.05 -7.19 0.99
C LEU A 240 3.44 -6.82 0.44
N ILE A 241 4.10 -7.73 -0.28
CA ILE A 241 5.38 -7.48 -0.95
C ILE A 241 5.25 -6.30 -1.93
N LYS A 242 4.18 -6.27 -2.73
CA LYS A 242 3.93 -5.14 -3.65
C LYS A 242 3.75 -3.80 -2.92
N LEU A 243 3.09 -3.80 -1.76
CA LEU A 243 2.93 -2.61 -0.93
C LEU A 243 4.28 -2.14 -0.41
N THR A 244 5.09 -3.07 0.10
CA THR A 244 6.43 -2.81 0.62
C THR A 244 7.34 -2.20 -0.46
N LEU A 245 7.38 -2.79 -1.66
CA LEU A 245 8.18 -2.28 -2.78
C LEU A 245 7.76 -0.88 -3.24
N LYS A 246 6.49 -0.50 -3.04
CA LYS A 246 5.95 0.83 -3.37
C LYS A 246 6.11 1.85 -2.26
N THR A 247 6.63 1.45 -1.09
CA THR A 247 6.83 2.30 0.08
C THR A 247 8.32 2.56 0.24
N ASP A 248 8.66 3.80 0.58
CA ASP A 248 10.04 4.19 0.86
C ASP A 248 10.35 3.93 2.33
N TYR A 249 11.14 2.91 2.59
CA TYR A 249 11.60 2.59 3.94
C TYR A 249 13.03 3.08 4.22
N GLY A 250 13.66 3.80 3.27
CA GLY A 250 15.03 4.29 3.38
C GLY A 250 16.10 3.21 3.32
N CYS A 251 15.73 1.95 3.17
CA CYS A 251 16.61 0.80 3.00
C CYS A 251 15.91 -0.25 2.15
N ASP A 252 16.67 -1.12 1.50
CA ASP A 252 16.13 -2.20 0.67
C ASP A 252 15.57 -3.39 1.47
N PHE A 253 15.72 -3.37 2.81
CA PHE A 253 15.26 -4.43 3.69
C PHE A 253 14.13 -3.96 4.61
N VAL A 254 12.95 -4.51 4.37
CA VAL A 254 11.86 -4.51 5.34
C VAL A 254 11.94 -5.83 6.10
N ARG A 255 12.12 -5.77 7.42
CA ARG A 255 11.92 -6.94 8.29
C ARG A 255 10.43 -7.29 8.23
N MET A 256 10.11 -8.39 7.58
CA MET A 256 8.80 -9.02 7.61
C MET A 256 8.68 -9.95 8.81
#